data_8df9056616c9c6ff9073d14d23c853f5
#
_entry.id   8df9056616c9c6ff9073d14d23c853f5
#
_cell.length_a   1.000
_cell.length_b   1.000
_cell.length_c   1.000
_cell.angle_alpha   90.00
_cell.angle_beta   90.00
_cell.angle_gamma   90.00
#
_symmetry.space_group_name_H-M   'P 1'
#
loop_
_entity.id
_entity.type
_entity.pdbx_description
1 polymer ?
#
loop_
_entity_poly.entity_id
_entity_poly.type
_entity_poly.pdbx_seq_one_letter_code
_entity_poly.pdbx_strand_id
1 'polypeptide(L)'
;MIVVCGATGIAVTSQSAGTRLVYLLGHPVAHSVSPQIHAAAFAAAGIDAVYLACDVAETQFAAAVTGLRALGALGANVTVPYKRTVLNLVDELTPEAQAVGAVNTLWFRDERLLGDNTDASGLGDVLDTIGLQSGEQVLLLGAGGAARAAAVALGRRRASVEVVARREQAAAEVAALATGAGATSTVVAHPRLVVNATPLGLHGESLPQRFMDLSAGQVALDLVYAATATPFVAAARAAGAQALDGRGMLVAQAARSFQRWTGRMPSRAVMDAAAAAALQR
;
A
#
# COMPACT_ATOMS: atom_id res chain seq x y z
N MET A 1 25.05 -17.97 13.68
CA MET A 1 23.87 -18.58 14.30
C MET A 1 23.35 -17.57 15.33
N ILE A 2 22.42 -16.71 14.95
CA ILE A 2 21.76 -15.78 15.88
C ILE A 2 20.47 -16.48 16.31
N VAL A 3 20.47 -17.04 17.51
CA VAL A 3 19.28 -17.61 18.14
C VAL A 3 18.54 -16.48 18.84
N VAL A 4 17.42 -16.04 18.31
CA VAL A 4 16.46 -15.23 19.04
C VAL A 4 15.43 -16.18 19.65
N CYS A 5 15.61 -16.51 20.91
CA CYS A 5 14.67 -17.30 21.68
C CYS A 5 13.53 -16.38 22.16
N GLY A 6 12.36 -16.51 21.56
CA GLY A 6 11.12 -15.89 22.02
C GLY A 6 10.01 -16.93 21.96
N ALA A 7 9.22 -17.04 23.03
CA ALA A 7 8.24 -18.09 23.32
C ALA A 7 6.99 -18.12 22.42
N THR A 8 7.13 -17.92 21.13
CA THR A 8 6.08 -18.15 20.12
C THR A 8 6.78 -18.68 18.89
N GLY A 9 6.60 -19.98 18.59
CA GLY A 9 7.29 -20.74 17.55
C GLY A 9 7.27 -20.15 16.14
N ILE A 10 8.06 -19.13 15.90
CA ILE A 10 8.45 -18.69 14.58
C ILE A 10 9.62 -19.60 14.20
N ALA A 11 9.41 -20.48 13.24
CA ALA A 11 10.49 -21.24 12.63
C ALA A 11 11.48 -20.22 12.04
N VAL A 12 12.64 -20.08 12.66
CA VAL A 12 13.78 -19.36 12.08
C VAL A 12 14.23 -20.24 10.91
N THR A 13 13.89 -19.84 9.67
CA THR A 13 14.47 -20.47 8.50
C THR A 13 15.98 -20.24 8.58
N SER A 14 16.76 -21.32 8.59
CA SER A 14 18.22 -21.26 8.54
C SER A 14 18.62 -20.58 7.23
N GLN A 15 19.16 -19.36 7.32
CA GLN A 15 19.67 -18.66 6.17
C GLN A 15 20.91 -19.40 5.62
N SER A 16 21.00 -19.51 4.32
CA SER A 16 22.11 -20.13 3.59
C SER A 16 22.76 -19.10 2.66
N ALA A 17 23.86 -19.45 2.02
CA ALA A 17 24.47 -18.65 0.96
C ALA A 17 23.54 -18.48 -0.26
N GLY A 18 22.53 -19.34 -0.40
CA GLY A 18 21.52 -19.27 -1.46
C GLY A 18 20.25 -18.48 -1.07
N THR A 19 20.17 -17.98 0.16
CA THR A 19 19.00 -17.21 0.61
C THR A 19 18.84 -15.93 -0.20
N ARG A 20 17.67 -15.76 -0.82
CA ARG A 20 17.39 -14.65 -1.72
C ARG A 20 16.93 -13.41 -0.94
N LEU A 21 17.21 -12.23 -1.46
CA LEU A 21 16.99 -10.97 -0.76
C LEU A 21 15.86 -10.17 -1.42
N VAL A 22 14.97 -9.63 -0.59
CA VAL A 22 13.97 -8.62 -0.97
C VAL A 22 14.03 -7.49 0.05
N TYR A 23 13.84 -6.26 -0.41
CA TYR A 23 13.97 -5.08 0.43
C TYR A 23 12.68 -4.25 0.48
N LEU A 24 12.49 -3.50 1.57
CA LEU A 24 11.64 -2.32 1.63
C LEU A 24 12.54 -1.09 1.72
N LEU A 25 12.42 -0.18 0.77
CA LEU A 25 13.16 1.09 0.75
C LEU A 25 12.20 2.25 1.05
N GLY A 26 12.48 3.03 2.08
CA GLY A 26 11.66 4.18 2.49
C GLY A 26 12.28 4.94 3.64
N HIS A 27 11.61 5.99 4.15
CA HIS A 27 12.03 6.78 5.30
C HIS A 27 10.86 7.53 5.94
N PRO A 28 10.52 7.27 7.22
CA PRO A 28 10.98 6.15 8.05
C PRO A 28 10.24 4.84 7.71
N VAL A 29 10.84 3.68 8.02
CA VAL A 29 10.24 2.36 7.76
C VAL A 29 10.10 1.48 9.01
N ALA A 30 10.50 1.96 10.17
CA ALA A 30 10.54 1.17 11.40
C ALA A 30 9.16 0.61 11.85
N HIS A 31 8.08 1.26 11.46
CA HIS A 31 6.70 0.86 11.77
C HIS A 31 6.12 -0.15 10.78
N SER A 32 6.85 -0.50 9.71
CA SER A 32 6.32 -1.38 8.67
C SER A 32 6.23 -2.82 9.14
N VAL A 33 5.07 -3.44 8.92
CA VAL A 33 4.84 -4.87 9.16
C VAL A 33 5.05 -5.73 7.89
N SER A 34 5.49 -5.14 6.80
CA SER A 34 5.80 -5.87 5.55
C SER A 34 6.82 -6.99 5.73
N PRO A 35 7.89 -6.83 6.56
CA PRO A 35 8.82 -7.93 6.81
C PRO A 35 8.14 -9.19 7.34
N GLN A 36 7.23 -9.06 8.31
CA GLN A 36 6.50 -10.18 8.90
C GLN A 36 5.55 -10.83 7.89
N ILE A 37 4.84 -10.01 7.10
CA ILE A 37 3.90 -10.47 6.07
C ILE A 37 4.64 -11.30 5.01
N HIS A 38 5.75 -10.78 4.48
CA HIS A 38 6.51 -11.48 3.44
C HIS A 38 7.29 -12.68 3.97
N ALA A 39 7.82 -12.63 5.19
CA ALA A 39 8.46 -13.77 5.83
C ALA A 39 7.48 -14.96 5.96
N ALA A 40 6.25 -14.70 6.42
CA ALA A 40 5.22 -15.73 6.50
C ALA A 40 4.84 -16.27 5.11
N ALA A 41 4.77 -15.40 4.09
CA ALA A 41 4.47 -15.82 2.72
C ALA A 41 5.59 -16.67 2.11
N PHE A 42 6.87 -16.30 2.29
CA PHE A 42 8.02 -17.09 1.84
C PHE A 42 8.06 -18.44 2.51
N ALA A 43 7.87 -18.49 3.84
CA ALA A 43 7.84 -19.76 4.58
C ALA A 43 6.71 -20.68 4.09
N ALA A 44 5.49 -20.14 3.93
CA ALA A 44 4.35 -20.94 3.44
C ALA A 44 4.52 -21.41 2.00
N ALA A 45 5.28 -20.68 1.17
CA ALA A 45 5.58 -21.05 -0.20
C ALA A 45 6.79 -21.98 -0.35
N GLY A 46 7.54 -22.26 0.74
CA GLY A 46 8.78 -23.02 0.72
C GLY A 46 9.90 -22.32 -0.04
N ILE A 47 9.93 -20.99 -0.02
CA ILE A 47 10.93 -20.15 -0.71
C ILE A 47 11.96 -19.67 0.30
N ASP A 48 13.24 -20.02 0.09
CA ASP A 48 14.35 -19.50 0.89
C ASP A 48 14.64 -18.06 0.50
N ALA A 49 13.97 -17.12 1.17
CA ALA A 49 14.13 -15.69 0.98
C ALA A 49 13.89 -14.91 2.27
N VAL A 50 14.53 -13.76 2.41
CA VAL A 50 14.31 -12.82 3.50
C VAL A 50 13.86 -11.46 2.96
N TYR A 51 13.01 -10.79 3.73
CA TYR A 51 12.53 -9.45 3.44
C TYR A 51 13.05 -8.48 4.51
N LEU A 52 13.81 -7.47 4.12
CA LEU A 52 14.47 -6.53 5.01
C LEU A 52 13.94 -5.11 4.80
N ALA A 53 13.53 -4.46 5.87
CA ALA A 53 13.21 -3.04 5.84
C ALA A 53 14.48 -2.22 6.02
N CYS A 54 14.75 -1.32 5.08
CA CYS A 54 15.90 -0.42 5.07
C CYS A 54 15.41 1.02 5.16
N ASP A 55 15.79 1.69 6.23
CA ASP A 55 15.59 3.12 6.40
C ASP A 55 16.67 3.85 5.59
N VAL A 56 16.28 4.48 4.48
CA VAL A 56 17.22 5.03 3.49
C VAL A 56 17.05 6.54 3.43
N ALA A 57 18.11 7.29 3.77
CA ALA A 57 18.10 8.73 3.62
C ALA A 57 17.95 9.15 2.15
N GLU A 58 17.35 10.31 1.90
CA GLU A 58 17.06 10.81 0.55
C GLU A 58 18.32 10.85 -0.34
N THR A 59 19.43 11.29 0.20
CA THR A 59 20.74 11.38 -0.50
C THR A 59 21.31 10.01 -0.90
N GLN A 60 20.86 8.91 -0.27
CA GLN A 60 21.34 7.56 -0.51
C GLN A 60 20.36 6.71 -1.34
N PHE A 61 19.16 7.23 -1.61
CA PHE A 61 18.10 6.44 -2.21
C PHE A 61 18.46 5.92 -3.61
N ALA A 62 19.03 6.75 -4.47
CA ALA A 62 19.44 6.33 -5.81
C ALA A 62 20.53 5.24 -5.76
N ALA A 63 21.49 5.38 -4.86
CA ALA A 63 22.55 4.37 -4.64
C ALA A 63 21.95 3.04 -4.11
N ALA A 64 20.97 3.12 -3.19
CA ALA A 64 20.29 1.94 -2.68
C ALA A 64 19.55 1.18 -3.79
N VAL A 65 18.82 1.89 -4.68
CA VAL A 65 18.15 1.28 -5.84
C VAL A 65 19.14 0.63 -6.80
N THR A 66 20.23 1.31 -7.15
CA THR A 66 21.31 0.77 -8.00
C THR A 66 21.96 -0.47 -7.37
N GLY A 67 22.14 -0.43 -6.05
CA GLY A 67 22.73 -1.53 -5.28
C GLY A 67 21.94 -2.83 -5.30
N LEU A 68 20.62 -2.79 -5.54
CA LEU A 68 19.78 -4.00 -5.61
C LEU A 68 20.31 -5.03 -6.62
N ARG A 69 20.81 -4.56 -7.78
CA ARG A 69 21.39 -5.42 -8.79
C ARG A 69 22.69 -6.07 -8.30
N ALA A 70 23.59 -5.27 -7.72
CA ALA A 70 24.88 -5.75 -7.21
C ALA A 70 24.71 -6.76 -6.06
N LEU A 71 23.62 -6.66 -5.29
CA LEU A 71 23.29 -7.56 -4.20
C LEU A 71 22.53 -8.82 -4.66
N GLY A 72 22.24 -8.96 -5.95
CA GLY A 72 21.44 -10.08 -6.47
C GLY A 72 20.04 -10.15 -5.88
N ALA A 73 19.45 -8.99 -5.55
CA ALA A 73 18.12 -8.93 -4.97
C ALA A 73 17.06 -9.45 -5.95
N LEU A 74 16.03 -10.13 -5.45
CA LEU A 74 14.83 -10.44 -6.24
C LEU A 74 14.10 -9.17 -6.65
N GLY A 75 14.14 -8.17 -5.79
CA GLY A 75 13.51 -6.88 -5.98
C GLY A 75 13.35 -6.13 -4.66
N ALA A 76 12.48 -5.13 -4.68
CA ALA A 76 12.17 -4.34 -3.50
C ALA A 76 10.74 -3.80 -3.56
N ASN A 77 10.15 -3.50 -2.38
CA ASN A 77 9.11 -2.49 -2.31
C ASN A 77 9.73 -1.12 -2.07
N VAL A 78 9.05 -0.10 -2.56
CA VAL A 78 9.36 1.31 -2.32
C VAL A 78 8.17 1.96 -1.63
N THR A 79 8.44 2.65 -0.51
CA THR A 79 7.41 3.38 0.22
C THR A 79 7.72 4.87 0.32
N VAL A 80 6.98 5.58 1.15
CA VAL A 80 7.15 7.01 1.40
C VAL A 80 8.60 7.31 1.80
N PRO A 81 9.19 8.39 1.27
CA PRO A 81 8.64 9.37 0.32
C PRO A 81 8.95 9.05 -1.16
N TYR A 82 9.54 7.90 -1.48
CA TYR A 82 10.30 7.64 -2.71
C TYR A 82 9.50 7.08 -3.89
N LYS A 83 8.18 6.80 -3.74
CA LYS A 83 7.36 6.17 -4.79
C LYS A 83 7.33 6.93 -6.12
N ARG A 84 7.54 8.24 -6.10
CA ARG A 84 7.65 9.07 -7.31
C ARG A 84 9.10 9.20 -7.79
N THR A 85 10.03 9.37 -6.88
CA THR A 85 11.45 9.54 -7.19
C THR A 85 12.00 8.32 -7.95
N VAL A 86 11.57 7.12 -7.58
CA VAL A 86 12.04 5.86 -8.19
C VAL A 86 11.61 5.68 -9.66
N LEU A 87 10.62 6.43 -10.15
CA LEU A 87 10.20 6.39 -11.56
C LEU A 87 11.37 6.64 -12.53
N ASN A 88 12.31 7.49 -12.14
CA ASN A 88 13.47 7.88 -12.95
C ASN A 88 14.67 6.93 -12.76
N LEU A 89 14.54 5.91 -11.93
CA LEU A 89 15.63 4.99 -11.57
C LEU A 89 15.39 3.56 -12.07
N VAL A 90 14.29 3.33 -12.78
CA VAL A 90 13.94 2.03 -13.37
C VAL A 90 14.13 2.04 -14.89
N ASP A 91 14.42 0.89 -15.47
CA ASP A 91 14.60 0.71 -16.91
C ASP A 91 13.28 0.65 -17.67
N GLU A 92 12.19 0.19 -16.99
CA GLU A 92 10.88 0.01 -17.58
C GLU A 92 9.77 0.17 -16.53
N LEU A 93 8.68 0.79 -16.90
CA LEU A 93 7.48 0.92 -16.09
C LEU A 93 6.36 0.06 -16.64
N THR A 94 5.62 -0.62 -15.74
CA THR A 94 4.36 -1.23 -16.15
C THR A 94 3.31 -0.17 -16.51
N PRO A 95 2.29 -0.52 -17.32
CA PRO A 95 1.16 0.38 -17.58
C PRO A 95 0.48 0.85 -16.29
N GLU A 96 0.47 0.01 -15.25
CA GLU A 96 -0.06 0.35 -13.93
C GLU A 96 0.73 1.47 -13.26
N ALA A 97 2.05 1.32 -13.20
CA ALA A 97 2.94 2.35 -12.64
C ALA A 97 2.87 3.67 -13.41
N GLN A 98 2.76 3.59 -14.74
CA GLN A 98 2.58 4.76 -15.60
C GLN A 98 1.26 5.47 -15.31
N ALA A 99 0.15 4.74 -15.23
CA ALA A 99 -1.17 5.31 -14.95
C ALA A 99 -1.23 5.98 -13.57
N VAL A 100 -0.60 5.39 -12.55
CA VAL A 100 -0.54 5.95 -11.19
C VAL A 100 0.48 7.10 -11.09
N GLY A 101 1.53 7.07 -11.90
CA GLY A 101 2.68 8.00 -11.77
C GLY A 101 3.42 7.80 -10.44
N ALA A 102 3.52 6.55 -9.99
CA ALA A 102 4.26 6.14 -8.79
C ALA A 102 4.58 4.64 -8.86
N VAL A 103 5.69 4.23 -8.29
CA VAL A 103 6.14 2.84 -8.18
C VAL A 103 6.21 2.45 -6.69
N ASN A 104 5.70 1.28 -6.34
CA ASN A 104 5.85 0.68 -5.02
C ASN A 104 6.53 -0.69 -5.04
N THR A 105 6.78 -1.26 -6.25
CA THR A 105 7.35 -2.60 -6.40
C THR A 105 8.38 -2.60 -7.52
N LEU A 106 9.57 -3.10 -7.21
CA LEU A 106 10.70 -3.27 -8.11
C LEU A 106 11.03 -4.75 -8.25
N TRP A 107 11.36 -5.20 -9.47
CA TRP A 107 11.88 -6.55 -9.72
C TRP A 107 12.78 -6.57 -10.95
N PHE A 108 13.56 -7.61 -11.10
CA PHE A 108 14.43 -7.80 -12.26
C PHE A 108 13.82 -8.77 -13.26
N ARG A 109 13.95 -8.45 -14.55
CA ARG A 109 13.69 -9.33 -15.69
C ARG A 109 14.78 -9.07 -16.75
N ASP A 110 15.52 -10.11 -17.11
CA ASP A 110 16.61 -10.04 -18.09
C ASP A 110 17.60 -8.89 -17.76
N GLU A 111 18.02 -8.82 -16.50
CA GLU A 111 18.89 -7.77 -15.91
C GLU A 111 18.32 -6.34 -15.92
N ARG A 112 17.12 -6.13 -16.47
CA ARG A 112 16.44 -4.83 -16.41
C ARG A 112 15.68 -4.68 -15.11
N LEU A 113 15.74 -3.51 -14.51
CA LEU A 113 14.97 -3.15 -13.32
C LEU A 113 13.60 -2.62 -13.76
N LEU A 114 12.54 -3.31 -13.39
CA LEU A 114 11.17 -2.93 -13.71
C LEU A 114 10.48 -2.32 -12.49
N GLY A 115 9.61 -1.33 -12.74
CA GLY A 115 8.79 -0.69 -11.72
C GLY A 115 7.30 -0.94 -11.94
N ASP A 116 6.60 -1.34 -10.87
CA ASP A 116 5.15 -1.55 -10.86
C ASP A 116 4.48 -0.77 -9.73
N ASN A 117 3.16 -0.64 -9.83
CA ASN A 117 2.33 -0.14 -8.73
C ASN A 117 1.28 -1.18 -8.35
N THR A 118 1.53 -1.89 -7.26
CA THR A 118 0.59 -2.89 -6.74
C THR A 118 -0.47 -2.29 -5.81
N ASP A 119 -0.34 -1.01 -5.43
CA ASP A 119 -1.31 -0.33 -4.55
C ASP A 119 -2.66 -0.16 -5.24
N ALA A 120 -2.68 0.28 -6.51
CA ALA A 120 -3.93 0.54 -7.23
C ALA A 120 -4.76 -0.73 -7.43
N SER A 121 -4.11 -1.83 -7.85
CA SER A 121 -4.78 -3.12 -7.96
C SER A 121 -5.12 -3.74 -6.61
N GLY A 122 -4.29 -3.52 -5.58
CA GLY A 122 -4.59 -3.94 -4.20
C GLY A 122 -5.82 -3.24 -3.63
N LEU A 123 -5.92 -1.92 -3.85
CA LEU A 123 -7.12 -1.18 -3.48
C LEU A 123 -8.34 -1.63 -4.31
N GLY A 124 -8.12 -1.98 -5.57
CA GLY A 124 -9.13 -2.56 -6.42
C GLY A 124 -9.88 -3.71 -5.74
N ASP A 125 -9.16 -4.66 -5.15
CA ASP A 125 -9.77 -5.80 -4.44
C ASP A 125 -10.59 -5.35 -3.22
N VAL A 126 -10.13 -4.32 -2.49
CA VAL A 126 -10.88 -3.77 -1.36
C VAL A 126 -12.18 -3.11 -1.83
N LEU A 127 -12.13 -2.35 -2.92
CA LEU A 127 -13.32 -1.72 -3.52
C LEU A 127 -14.33 -2.76 -4.03
N ASP A 128 -13.87 -3.92 -4.52
CA ASP A 128 -14.75 -5.05 -4.89
C ASP A 128 -15.45 -5.63 -3.66
N THR A 129 -14.72 -5.73 -2.54
CA THR A 129 -15.32 -6.18 -1.25
C THR A 129 -16.36 -5.19 -0.72
N ILE A 130 -16.15 -3.88 -0.92
CA ILE A 130 -17.10 -2.83 -0.57
C ILE A 130 -18.34 -2.87 -1.49
N GLY A 131 -18.19 -3.41 -2.69
CA GLY A 131 -19.24 -3.44 -3.72
C GLY A 131 -19.49 -2.06 -4.33
N LEU A 132 -18.44 -1.23 -4.48
CA LEU A 132 -18.56 0.11 -5.06
C LEU A 132 -19.07 0.03 -6.50
N GLN A 133 -20.19 0.70 -6.79
CA GLN A 133 -20.82 0.73 -8.09
C GLN A 133 -20.38 1.94 -8.93
N SER A 134 -20.56 1.83 -10.25
CA SER A 134 -20.32 2.96 -11.17
C SER A 134 -21.21 4.15 -10.84
N GLY A 135 -20.66 5.36 -10.83
CA GLY A 135 -21.38 6.60 -10.52
C GLY A 135 -21.53 6.90 -9.04
N GLU A 136 -21.21 5.96 -8.13
CA GLU A 136 -21.27 6.25 -6.69
C GLU A 136 -20.27 7.34 -6.30
N GLN A 137 -20.71 8.19 -5.36
CA GLN A 137 -19.96 9.34 -4.89
C GLN A 137 -18.88 8.92 -3.90
N VAL A 138 -17.67 9.35 -4.14
CA VAL A 138 -16.49 9.04 -3.31
C VAL A 138 -15.73 10.30 -2.96
N LEU A 139 -15.46 10.49 -1.68
CA LEU A 139 -14.57 11.51 -1.18
C LEU A 139 -13.19 10.89 -0.91
N LEU A 140 -12.18 11.34 -1.66
CA LEU A 140 -10.79 10.89 -1.50
C LEU A 140 -9.96 11.97 -0.80
N LEU A 141 -9.43 11.66 0.37
CA LEU A 141 -8.62 12.56 1.18
C LEU A 141 -7.12 12.24 0.99
N GLY A 142 -6.36 13.23 0.54
CA GLY A 142 -4.91 13.14 0.36
C GLY A 142 -4.45 13.28 -1.09
N ALA A 143 -3.14 13.48 -1.28
CA ALA A 143 -2.50 13.63 -2.59
C ALA A 143 -1.12 12.94 -2.68
N GLY A 144 -0.83 12.01 -1.79
CA GLY A 144 0.38 11.18 -1.79
C GLY A 144 0.29 9.99 -2.75
N GLY A 145 1.28 9.11 -2.70
CA GLY A 145 1.33 7.90 -3.54
C GLY A 145 0.11 6.98 -3.36
N ALA A 146 -0.40 6.84 -2.13
CA ALA A 146 -1.61 6.05 -1.87
C ALA A 146 -2.87 6.70 -2.48
N ALA A 147 -3.00 8.04 -2.38
CA ALA A 147 -4.11 8.76 -2.99
C ALA A 147 -4.09 8.67 -4.53
N ARG A 148 -2.92 8.70 -5.16
CA ARG A 148 -2.77 8.51 -6.61
C ARG A 148 -3.22 7.11 -7.05
N ALA A 149 -2.81 6.08 -6.30
CA ALA A 149 -3.25 4.71 -6.54
C ALA A 149 -4.77 4.56 -6.35
N ALA A 150 -5.31 5.19 -5.29
CA ALA A 150 -6.75 5.22 -5.03
C ALA A 150 -7.52 5.90 -6.16
N ALA A 151 -7.03 7.05 -6.66
CA ALA A 151 -7.64 7.76 -7.77
C ALA A 151 -7.77 6.89 -9.02
N VAL A 152 -6.71 6.16 -9.39
CA VAL A 152 -6.73 5.25 -10.53
C VAL A 152 -7.69 4.08 -10.29
N ALA A 153 -7.68 3.48 -9.10
CA ALA A 153 -8.59 2.39 -8.77
C ALA A 153 -10.06 2.81 -8.79
N LEU A 154 -10.38 4.00 -8.30
CA LEU A 154 -11.73 4.59 -8.33
C LEU A 154 -12.15 4.95 -9.75
N GLY A 155 -11.21 5.50 -10.55
CA GLY A 155 -11.46 5.82 -11.95
C GLY A 155 -11.87 4.60 -12.77
N ARG A 156 -11.20 3.48 -12.60
CA ARG A 156 -11.54 2.21 -13.26
C ARG A 156 -12.92 1.69 -12.93
N ARG A 157 -13.47 2.10 -11.79
CA ARG A 157 -14.85 1.79 -11.37
C ARG A 157 -15.84 2.86 -11.82
N ARG A 158 -15.37 3.89 -12.55
CA ARG A 158 -16.20 5.00 -13.01
C ARG A 158 -16.94 5.69 -11.87
N ALA A 159 -16.30 5.81 -10.70
CA ALA A 159 -16.86 6.51 -9.56
C ALA A 159 -16.96 8.03 -9.82
N SER A 160 -17.83 8.70 -9.08
CA SER A 160 -17.88 10.17 -9.03
C SER A 160 -16.98 10.63 -7.87
N VAL A 161 -15.84 11.25 -8.16
CA VAL A 161 -14.77 11.46 -7.16
C VAL A 161 -14.55 12.93 -6.90
N GLU A 162 -14.57 13.30 -5.62
CA GLU A 162 -13.98 14.54 -5.12
C GLU A 162 -12.64 14.22 -4.45
N VAL A 163 -11.59 14.97 -4.80
CA VAL A 163 -10.29 14.86 -4.15
C VAL A 163 -10.03 16.09 -3.29
N VAL A 164 -9.73 15.87 -2.01
CA VAL A 164 -9.41 16.93 -1.07
C VAL A 164 -8.00 16.73 -0.49
N ALA A 165 -7.18 17.75 -0.60
CA ALA A 165 -5.84 17.77 -0.02
C ALA A 165 -5.48 19.19 0.48
N ARG A 166 -4.43 19.29 1.29
CA ARG A 166 -3.94 20.58 1.82
C ARG A 166 -3.46 21.55 0.73
N ARG A 167 -2.95 21.02 -0.37
CA ARG A 167 -2.49 21.78 -1.55
C ARG A 167 -3.45 21.51 -2.69
N GLU A 168 -4.16 22.54 -3.15
CA GLU A 168 -5.16 22.46 -4.21
C GLU A 168 -4.58 21.89 -5.52
N GLN A 169 -3.39 22.36 -5.91
CA GLN A 169 -2.73 21.83 -7.11
C GLN A 169 -2.48 20.32 -7.03
N ALA A 170 -2.05 19.82 -5.87
CA ALA A 170 -1.84 18.39 -5.68
C ALA A 170 -3.15 17.60 -5.69
N ALA A 171 -4.23 18.17 -5.17
CA ALA A 171 -5.57 17.58 -5.28
C ALA A 171 -6.03 17.52 -6.75
N ALA A 172 -5.82 18.60 -7.52
CA ALA A 172 -6.15 18.64 -8.94
C ALA A 172 -5.36 17.60 -9.77
N GLU A 173 -4.06 17.40 -9.48
CA GLU A 173 -3.26 16.35 -10.11
C GLU A 173 -3.85 14.95 -9.86
N VAL A 174 -4.28 14.68 -8.62
CA VAL A 174 -4.89 13.38 -8.25
C VAL A 174 -6.28 13.22 -8.87
N ALA A 175 -7.07 14.29 -8.93
CA ALA A 175 -8.36 14.29 -9.61
C ALA A 175 -8.20 14.02 -11.12
N ALA A 176 -7.16 14.58 -11.76
CA ALA A 176 -6.84 14.32 -13.16
C ALA A 176 -6.48 12.84 -13.40
N LEU A 177 -5.80 12.17 -12.46
CA LEU A 177 -5.54 10.72 -12.54
C LEU A 177 -6.84 9.91 -12.46
N ALA A 178 -7.75 10.30 -11.57
CA ALA A 178 -9.05 9.62 -11.46
C ALA A 178 -9.85 9.76 -12.76
N THR A 179 -9.94 10.97 -13.33
CA THR A 179 -10.65 11.21 -14.58
C THR A 179 -9.97 10.55 -15.79
N GLY A 180 -8.65 10.56 -15.86
CA GLY A 180 -7.88 9.84 -16.88
C GLY A 180 -8.10 8.32 -16.83
N ALA A 181 -8.44 7.79 -15.66
CA ALA A 181 -8.80 6.39 -15.46
C ALA A 181 -10.31 6.09 -15.62
N GLY A 182 -11.14 7.12 -15.86
CA GLY A 182 -12.57 6.97 -16.17
C GLY A 182 -13.55 7.48 -15.11
N ALA A 183 -13.08 8.11 -14.00
CA ALA A 183 -13.95 8.75 -13.02
C ALA A 183 -14.58 10.04 -13.56
N THR A 184 -15.68 10.45 -12.94
CA THR A 184 -16.19 11.82 -13.04
C THR A 184 -15.66 12.65 -11.87
N SER A 185 -15.04 13.80 -12.13
CA SER A 185 -14.63 14.73 -11.08
C SER A 185 -15.82 15.63 -10.72
N THR A 186 -16.17 15.69 -9.45
CA THR A 186 -17.33 16.46 -8.97
C THR A 186 -17.16 16.85 -7.50
N VAL A 187 -17.93 17.83 -7.06
CA VAL A 187 -18.13 18.09 -5.63
C VAL A 187 -19.13 17.08 -5.09
N VAL A 188 -18.81 16.43 -3.99
CA VAL A 188 -19.56 15.34 -3.41
C VAL A 188 -20.25 15.81 -2.11
N ALA A 189 -21.57 15.85 -2.13
CA ALA A 189 -22.35 16.26 -0.95
C ALA A 189 -22.60 15.10 0.04
N HIS A 190 -22.87 13.89 -0.50
CA HIS A 190 -23.21 12.70 0.28
C HIS A 190 -22.42 11.49 -0.22
N PRO A 191 -21.13 11.36 0.16
CA PRO A 191 -20.30 10.27 -0.32
C PRO A 191 -20.81 8.91 0.16
N ARG A 192 -20.91 7.96 -0.77
CA ARG A 192 -21.09 6.54 -0.42
C ARG A 192 -19.84 5.99 0.27
N LEU A 193 -18.68 6.47 -0.14
CA LEU A 193 -17.38 6.04 0.37
C LEU A 193 -16.51 7.26 0.68
N VAL A 194 -15.92 7.29 1.87
CA VAL A 194 -14.85 8.22 2.25
C VAL A 194 -13.56 7.44 2.39
N VAL A 195 -12.52 7.83 1.62
CA VAL A 195 -11.20 7.19 1.65
C VAL A 195 -10.20 8.13 2.30
N ASN A 196 -9.64 7.74 3.44
CA ASN A 196 -8.49 8.43 4.02
C ASN A 196 -7.19 7.85 3.42
N ALA A 197 -6.56 8.61 2.53
CA ALA A 197 -5.24 8.33 1.97
C ALA A 197 -4.18 9.35 2.48
N THR A 198 -4.44 9.98 3.62
CA THR A 198 -3.48 10.82 4.35
C THR A 198 -2.77 10.01 5.43
N PRO A 199 -1.68 10.51 6.03
CA PRO A 199 -1.06 9.87 7.19
C PRO A 199 -1.80 10.12 8.51
N LEU A 200 -2.86 10.95 8.53
CA LEU A 200 -3.63 11.23 9.74
C LEU A 200 -4.30 9.95 10.26
N GLY A 201 -4.14 9.70 11.53
CA GLY A 201 -4.56 8.47 12.20
C GLY A 201 -3.40 7.54 12.55
N LEU A 202 -2.22 7.69 11.92
CA LEU A 202 -1.06 6.82 12.18
C LEU A 202 -0.57 6.92 13.64
N HIS A 203 -0.65 8.12 14.23
CA HIS A 203 -0.29 8.37 15.64
C HIS A 203 -1.50 8.83 16.47
N GLY A 204 -2.73 8.47 16.02
CA GLY A 204 -3.96 8.83 16.72
C GLY A 204 -4.54 10.19 16.37
N GLU A 205 -4.03 10.88 15.34
CA GLU A 205 -4.58 12.14 14.89
C GLU A 205 -5.97 11.93 14.26
N SER A 206 -6.88 12.89 14.51
CA SER A 206 -8.19 12.89 13.86
C SER A 206 -8.15 13.60 12.51
N LEU A 207 -9.00 13.15 11.60
CA LEU A 207 -9.36 13.95 10.42
C LEU A 207 -10.15 15.20 10.86
N PRO A 208 -10.20 16.28 10.03
CA PRO A 208 -11.15 17.37 10.23
C PRO A 208 -12.56 16.84 10.36
N GLN A 209 -13.33 17.37 11.33
CA GLN A 209 -14.66 16.86 11.72
C GLN A 209 -15.58 16.62 10.51
N ARG A 210 -15.63 17.56 9.56
CA ARG A 210 -16.46 17.45 8.35
C ARG A 210 -16.25 16.18 7.51
N PHE A 211 -15.12 15.46 7.69
CA PHE A 211 -14.81 14.20 7.01
C PHE A 211 -15.09 12.97 7.89
N MET A 212 -15.42 13.23 9.17
CA MET A 212 -15.74 12.21 10.14
C MET A 212 -17.24 12.03 10.37
N ASP A 213 -18.05 12.97 9.87
CA ASP A 213 -19.52 12.98 10.00
C ASP A 213 -20.14 11.97 8.99
N LEU A 214 -20.01 10.69 9.32
CA LEU A 214 -20.60 9.59 8.55
C LEU A 214 -21.89 9.10 9.22
N SER A 215 -22.67 8.37 8.45
CA SER A 215 -23.92 7.75 8.90
C SER A 215 -24.09 6.32 8.37
N ALA A 216 -25.10 5.63 8.85
CA ALA A 216 -25.46 4.32 8.34
C ALA A 216 -25.67 4.35 6.81
N GLY A 217 -25.19 3.31 6.12
CA GLY A 217 -25.21 3.23 4.67
C GLY A 217 -23.96 3.79 3.97
N GLN A 218 -23.12 4.55 4.67
CA GLN A 218 -21.83 5.00 4.15
C GLN A 218 -20.69 4.03 4.53
N VAL A 219 -19.56 4.16 3.85
CA VAL A 219 -18.35 3.39 4.10
C VAL A 219 -17.19 4.33 4.39
N ALA A 220 -16.48 4.06 5.47
CA ALA A 220 -15.16 4.62 5.75
C ALA A 220 -14.08 3.60 5.36
N LEU A 221 -13.17 4.00 4.51
CA LEU A 221 -11.96 3.23 4.20
C LEU A 221 -10.74 4.04 4.61
N ASP A 222 -10.07 3.60 5.66
CA ASP A 222 -8.82 4.19 6.09
C ASP A 222 -7.65 3.40 5.49
N LEU A 223 -6.76 4.05 4.74
CA LEU A 223 -5.56 3.39 4.23
C LEU A 223 -4.44 3.32 5.27
N VAL A 224 -4.64 3.97 6.43
CA VAL A 224 -3.79 3.76 7.60
C VAL A 224 -4.14 2.42 8.24
N TYR A 225 -3.11 1.70 8.64
CA TYR A 225 -3.23 0.48 9.43
C TYR A 225 -2.48 0.65 10.75
N ALA A 226 -3.10 0.24 11.86
CA ALA A 226 -2.56 0.38 13.20
C ALA A 226 -3.00 -0.78 14.09
N ALA A 227 -2.39 -0.92 15.28
CA ALA A 227 -2.76 -1.93 16.28
C ALA A 227 -4.21 -1.78 16.76
N THR A 228 -4.69 -0.54 16.83
CA THR A 228 -6.05 -0.18 17.25
C THR A 228 -6.75 0.59 16.13
N ALA A 229 -8.07 0.65 16.19
CA ALA A 229 -8.85 1.45 15.25
C ALA A 229 -8.40 2.92 15.29
N THR A 230 -8.16 3.51 14.13
CA THR A 230 -7.90 4.95 14.03
C THR A 230 -9.12 5.75 14.48
N PRO A 231 -8.96 7.03 14.86
CA PRO A 231 -10.11 7.90 15.20
C PRO A 231 -11.18 7.92 14.10
N PHE A 232 -10.78 7.88 12.82
CA PHE A 232 -11.70 7.85 11.68
C PHE A 232 -12.51 6.55 11.64
N VAL A 233 -11.86 5.40 11.76
CA VAL A 233 -12.52 4.08 11.80
C VAL A 233 -13.43 3.95 13.02
N ALA A 234 -12.99 4.43 14.19
CA ALA A 234 -13.77 4.39 15.41
C ALA A 234 -15.04 5.26 15.32
N ALA A 235 -14.90 6.50 14.81
CA ALA A 235 -16.04 7.40 14.62
C ALA A 235 -17.06 6.84 13.61
N ALA A 236 -16.60 6.30 12.48
CA ALA A 236 -17.47 5.69 11.48
C ALA A 236 -18.28 4.51 12.07
N ARG A 237 -17.64 3.63 12.83
CA ARG A 237 -18.32 2.52 13.52
C ARG A 237 -19.34 3.00 14.53
N ALA A 238 -19.03 4.03 15.33
CA ALA A 238 -19.92 4.63 16.30
C ALA A 238 -21.16 5.25 15.63
N ALA A 239 -21.02 5.77 14.42
CA ALA A 239 -22.10 6.33 13.62
C ALA A 239 -22.90 5.29 12.82
N GLY A 240 -22.61 3.99 12.97
CA GLY A 240 -23.27 2.90 12.25
C GLY A 240 -22.86 2.75 10.78
N ALA A 241 -21.79 3.42 10.34
CA ALA A 241 -21.21 3.24 9.02
C ALA A 241 -20.34 1.96 8.97
N GLN A 242 -20.23 1.37 7.78
CA GLN A 242 -19.22 0.33 7.56
C GLN A 242 -17.84 0.96 7.61
N ALA A 243 -16.89 0.34 8.33
CA ALA A 243 -15.54 0.88 8.44
C ALA A 243 -14.47 -0.19 8.26
N LEU A 244 -13.58 0.04 7.31
CA LEU A 244 -12.44 -0.81 6.97
C LEU A 244 -11.14 -0.05 7.25
N ASP A 245 -10.14 -0.77 7.75
CA ASP A 245 -8.76 -0.28 7.91
C ASP A 245 -7.89 -0.62 6.70
N GLY A 246 -6.66 -0.12 6.69
CA GLY A 246 -5.69 -0.31 5.62
C GLY A 246 -5.12 -1.71 5.48
N ARG A 247 -5.40 -2.63 6.42
CA ARG A 247 -4.82 -3.99 6.42
C ARG A 247 -5.20 -4.78 5.17
N GLY A 248 -6.45 -4.70 4.74
CA GLY A 248 -6.91 -5.40 3.52
C GLY A 248 -6.12 -4.99 2.29
N MET A 249 -5.89 -3.68 2.10
CA MET A 249 -5.08 -3.15 1.01
C MET A 249 -3.60 -3.52 1.17
N LEU A 250 -3.06 -3.45 2.39
CA LEU A 250 -1.67 -3.83 2.69
C LEU A 250 -1.39 -5.26 2.25
N VAL A 251 -2.25 -6.21 2.61
CA VAL A 251 -2.11 -7.62 2.23
C VAL A 251 -2.28 -7.82 0.73
N ALA A 252 -3.27 -7.17 0.13
CA ALA A 252 -3.55 -7.32 -1.29
C ALA A 252 -2.40 -6.83 -2.19
N GLN A 253 -1.80 -5.66 -1.88
CA GLN A 253 -0.66 -5.14 -2.62
C GLN A 253 0.61 -5.98 -2.38
N ALA A 254 0.83 -6.45 -1.13
CA ALA A 254 1.97 -7.30 -0.80
C ALA A 254 1.92 -8.64 -1.54
N ALA A 255 0.74 -9.26 -1.66
CA ALA A 255 0.57 -10.50 -2.43
C ALA A 255 0.95 -10.33 -3.91
N ARG A 256 0.64 -9.18 -4.51
CA ARG A 256 1.02 -8.87 -5.89
C ARG A 256 2.51 -8.61 -6.04
N SER A 257 3.12 -7.91 -5.09
CA SER A 257 4.58 -7.72 -5.06
C SER A 257 5.30 -9.07 -4.95
N PHE A 258 4.84 -9.94 -4.06
CA PHE A 258 5.35 -11.32 -3.93
C PHE A 258 5.27 -12.08 -5.26
N GLN A 259 4.14 -11.94 -5.99
CA GLN A 259 3.97 -12.57 -7.29
C GLN A 259 4.98 -12.07 -8.34
N ARG A 260 5.30 -10.75 -8.33
CA ARG A 260 6.33 -10.18 -9.22
C ARG A 260 7.70 -10.82 -8.99
N TRP A 261 8.08 -11.05 -7.73
CA TRP A 261 9.39 -11.61 -7.39
C TRP A 261 9.50 -13.12 -7.58
N THR A 262 8.39 -13.84 -7.40
CA THR A 262 8.44 -15.32 -7.31
C THR A 262 7.71 -16.03 -8.46
N GLY A 263 6.91 -15.29 -9.24
CA GLY A 263 6.01 -15.86 -10.24
C GLY A 263 4.78 -16.58 -9.63
N ARG A 264 4.65 -16.66 -8.30
CA ARG A 264 3.62 -17.42 -7.58
C ARG A 264 2.74 -16.50 -6.73
N MET A 265 1.43 -16.71 -6.76
CA MET A 265 0.52 -16.01 -5.85
C MET A 265 0.61 -16.64 -4.44
N PRO A 266 0.86 -15.85 -3.39
CA PRO A 266 0.93 -16.37 -2.02
C PRO A 266 -0.47 -16.58 -1.44
N SER A 267 -0.55 -17.30 -0.31
CA SER A 267 -1.77 -17.38 0.49
C SER A 267 -2.07 -16.04 1.18
N ARG A 268 -3.11 -15.35 0.75
CA ARG A 268 -3.54 -14.09 1.38
C ARG A 268 -3.96 -14.30 2.84
N ALA A 269 -4.55 -15.44 3.18
CA ALA A 269 -4.91 -15.77 4.56
C ALA A 269 -3.69 -15.84 5.48
N VAL A 270 -2.57 -16.42 5.01
CA VAL A 270 -1.30 -16.45 5.76
C VAL A 270 -0.74 -15.06 5.94
N MET A 271 -0.76 -14.23 4.88
CA MET A 271 -0.28 -12.86 4.95
C MET A 271 -1.13 -11.98 5.87
N ASP A 272 -2.46 -12.14 5.83
CA ASP A 272 -3.38 -11.40 6.72
C ASP A 272 -3.20 -11.78 8.19
N ALA A 273 -3.07 -13.07 8.48
CA ALA A 273 -2.78 -13.53 9.84
C ALA A 273 -1.44 -12.98 10.36
N ALA A 274 -0.40 -12.94 9.51
CA ALA A 274 0.89 -12.35 9.87
C ALA A 274 0.80 -10.85 10.10
N ALA A 275 0.04 -10.12 9.26
CA ALA A 275 -0.22 -8.70 9.44
C ALA A 275 -0.93 -8.42 10.77
N ALA A 276 -2.01 -9.16 11.06
CA ALA A 276 -2.76 -9.02 12.30
C ALA A 276 -1.89 -9.27 13.54
N ALA A 277 -1.07 -10.33 13.53
CA ALA A 277 -0.18 -10.66 14.64
C ALA A 277 0.95 -9.62 14.82
N ALA A 278 1.47 -9.05 13.72
CA ALA A 278 2.52 -8.03 13.77
C ALA A 278 2.01 -6.69 14.31
N LEU A 279 0.77 -6.32 14.00
CA LEU A 279 0.14 -5.08 14.48
C LEU A 279 -0.22 -5.12 15.98
N GLN A 280 -0.29 -6.29 16.61
CA GLN A 280 -0.60 -6.43 18.05
C GLN A 280 0.64 -6.34 18.95
N ARG A 281 1.83 -6.22 18.39
CA ARG A 281 3.12 -6.12 19.12
C ARG A 281 3.56 -4.69 19.31
#